data_6854dab1ee8a7829902f635352bcf4e6
#
_entry.id   6854dab1ee8a7829902f635352bcf4e6
#
_cell.length_a   1.000
_cell.length_b   1.000
_cell.length_c   1.000
_cell.angle_alpha   90.00
_cell.angle_beta   90.00
_cell.angle_gamma   90.00
#
_symmetry.space_group_name_H-M   'P 1'
#
loop_
_entity.id
_entity.type
_entity.pdbx_description
1 polymer ?
#
loop_
_entity_poly.entity_id
_entity_poly.type
_entity_poly.pdbx_seq_one_letter_code
_entity_poly.pdbx_strand_id
1 'polypeptide(L)'
;MSTIIGRKAELKELDRLYRSDKPEFVAVYGRRRVGKTFLIKQAFKDRITFQHTGVSPVDQEGERNRMKTQLESFYYSLLNQGLEGVRMPKTWMEAFFLLEQLLMQLDNGSRQVIFLDELPWLDTPRSGFLPAFESFWNGWCSGRDNIMLIVCGSATSWILGNLTHSKGGLYDGSPTR
;
A
#
# COMPACT_ATOMS: atom_id res chain seq x y z
N MET A 1 23.26 7.11 -10.32
CA MET A 1 22.35 7.70 -9.33
C MET A 1 21.36 8.60 -10.07
N SER A 2 20.14 8.14 -10.24
CA SER A 2 19.13 8.96 -10.91
C SER A 2 18.70 10.08 -9.96
N THR A 3 18.89 11.31 -10.39
CA THR A 3 18.49 12.49 -9.64
C THR A 3 16.99 12.70 -9.86
N ILE A 4 16.23 12.82 -8.80
CA ILE A 4 14.79 13.12 -8.88
C ILE A 4 14.63 14.62 -9.14
N ILE A 5 14.68 14.99 -10.41
CA ILE A 5 14.46 16.37 -10.81
C ILE A 5 12.96 16.58 -10.92
N GLY A 6 12.42 17.59 -10.23
CA GLY A 6 10.99 17.91 -10.27
C GLY A 6 10.11 17.21 -9.23
N ARG A 7 10.73 16.43 -8.29
CA ARG A 7 9.99 15.72 -7.24
C ARG A 7 10.24 16.28 -5.83
N LYS A 8 10.88 17.44 -5.73
CA LYS A 8 11.23 18.02 -4.42
C LYS A 8 10.01 18.37 -3.58
N ALA A 9 8.96 18.88 -4.21
CA ALA A 9 7.72 19.24 -3.51
C ALA A 9 7.03 18.00 -2.94
N GLU A 10 6.97 16.93 -3.70
CA GLU A 10 6.36 15.67 -3.30
C GLU A 10 7.17 15.02 -2.16
N LEU A 11 8.49 15.01 -2.25
CA LEU A 11 9.35 14.48 -1.19
C LEU A 11 9.18 15.26 0.10
N LYS A 12 9.08 16.58 0.01
CA LYS A 12 8.86 17.45 1.17
C LYS A 12 7.52 17.18 1.83
N GLU A 13 6.48 17.00 1.02
CA GLU A 13 5.14 16.70 1.53
C GLU A 13 5.09 15.31 2.19
N LEU A 14 5.72 14.31 1.58
CA LEU A 14 5.81 12.97 2.17
C LEU A 14 6.56 13.00 3.49
N ASP A 15 7.64 13.78 3.59
CA ASP A 15 8.37 13.94 4.84
C ASP A 15 7.52 14.62 5.91
N ARG A 16 6.75 15.64 5.52
CA ARG A 16 5.83 16.33 6.42
C ARG A 16 4.79 15.36 6.99
N LEU A 17 4.21 14.52 6.14
CA LEU A 17 3.23 13.51 6.56
C LEU A 17 3.86 12.43 7.45
N TYR A 18 5.09 12.04 7.13
CA TYR A 18 5.83 11.09 7.96
C TYR A 18 6.07 11.63 9.38
N ARG A 19 6.32 12.92 9.53
CA ARG A 19 6.58 13.57 10.82
C ARG A 19 5.31 13.95 11.58
N SER A 20 4.15 13.78 10.95
CA SER A 20 2.85 13.99 11.59
C SER A 20 2.65 12.98 12.73
N ASP A 21 1.91 13.38 13.75
CA ASP A 21 1.60 12.53 14.91
C ASP A 21 0.17 11.95 14.84
N LYS A 22 -0.33 11.80 13.63
CA LYS A 22 -1.68 11.26 13.37
C LYS A 22 -1.61 10.23 12.24
N PRO A 23 -2.63 9.35 12.11
CA PRO A 23 -2.67 8.42 10.99
C PRO A 23 -2.77 9.16 9.66
N GLU A 24 -1.96 8.74 8.71
CA GLU A 24 -1.92 9.36 7.38
C GLU A 24 -2.17 8.30 6.31
N PHE A 25 -3.02 8.66 5.34
CA PHE A 25 -3.28 7.85 4.16
C PHE A 25 -2.87 8.63 2.91
N VAL A 26 -2.00 8.05 2.10
CA VAL A 26 -1.49 8.70 0.89
C VAL A 26 -1.72 7.78 -0.30
N ALA A 27 -2.38 8.27 -1.34
CA ALA A 27 -2.50 7.55 -2.60
C ALA A 27 -1.73 8.30 -3.68
N VAL A 28 -0.78 7.61 -4.31
CA VAL A 28 0.02 8.13 -5.42
C VAL A 28 -0.43 7.42 -6.69
N TYR A 29 -0.90 8.18 -7.66
CA TYR A 29 -1.46 7.64 -8.89
C TYR A 29 -0.86 8.35 -10.11
N GLY A 30 -1.11 7.79 -11.29
CA GLY A 30 -0.59 8.32 -12.53
C GLY A 30 -0.15 7.20 -13.45
N ARG A 31 0.29 7.55 -14.65
CA ARG A 31 0.71 6.57 -15.66
C ARG A 31 1.86 5.68 -15.18
N ARG A 32 1.94 4.46 -15.72
CA ARG A 32 3.11 3.61 -15.52
C ARG A 32 4.38 4.36 -15.96
N ARG A 33 5.50 4.08 -15.29
CA ARG A 33 6.82 4.64 -15.59
C ARG A 33 6.99 6.13 -15.27
N VAL A 34 6.09 6.72 -14.47
CA VAL A 34 6.31 8.10 -13.98
C VAL A 34 7.12 8.15 -12.68
N GLY A 35 7.64 7.00 -12.22
CA GLY A 35 8.53 6.95 -11.07
C GLY A 35 7.83 6.94 -9.70
N LYS A 36 6.57 6.54 -9.62
CA LYS A 36 5.82 6.49 -8.36
C LYS A 36 6.50 5.61 -7.31
N THR A 37 6.80 4.37 -7.67
CA THR A 37 7.48 3.41 -6.79
C THR A 37 8.84 3.93 -6.36
N PHE A 38 9.59 4.48 -7.31
CA PHE A 38 10.90 5.05 -7.05
C PHE A 38 10.82 6.21 -6.07
N LEU A 39 9.82 7.09 -6.23
CA LEU A 39 9.60 8.22 -5.34
C LEU A 39 9.40 7.76 -3.89
N ILE A 40 8.55 6.75 -3.68
CA ILE A 40 8.26 6.25 -2.33
C ILE A 40 9.49 5.56 -1.73
N LYS A 41 10.17 4.73 -2.50
CA LYS A 41 11.38 4.06 -2.04
C LYS A 41 12.50 5.05 -1.74
N GLN A 42 12.59 6.13 -2.49
CA GLN A 42 13.55 7.20 -2.24
C GLN A 42 13.20 7.97 -0.96
N ALA A 43 11.93 8.30 -0.78
CA ALA A 43 11.47 9.07 0.37
C ALA A 43 11.66 8.32 1.68
N PHE A 44 11.46 7.01 1.69
CA PHE A 44 11.39 6.24 2.93
C PHE A 44 12.51 5.21 3.11
N LYS A 45 13.30 4.91 2.08
CA LYS A 45 14.48 3.98 2.15
C LYS A 45 14.32 2.88 3.22
N ASP A 46 15.03 3.02 4.34
CA ASP A 46 15.04 2.05 5.44
C ASP A 46 13.89 2.23 6.43
N ARG A 47 12.95 3.12 6.14
CA ARG A 47 11.83 3.44 7.04
C ARG A 47 10.52 2.75 6.67
N ILE A 48 10.51 1.91 5.64
CA ILE A 48 9.33 1.13 5.26
C ILE A 48 9.22 -0.07 6.20
N THR A 49 8.10 -0.15 6.92
CA THR A 49 7.84 -1.25 7.86
C THR A 49 7.32 -2.49 7.14
N PHE A 50 6.42 -2.30 6.19
CA PHE A 50 5.88 -3.39 5.37
C PHE A 50 5.66 -2.89 3.95
N GLN A 51 6.02 -3.72 2.97
CA GLN A 51 5.78 -3.42 1.57
C GLN A 51 5.27 -4.64 0.82
N HIS A 52 4.40 -4.40 -0.14
CA HIS A 52 3.88 -5.42 -1.02
C HIS A 52 3.54 -4.82 -2.37
N THR A 53 3.82 -5.55 -3.44
CA THR A 53 3.46 -5.17 -4.81
C THR A 53 2.48 -6.19 -5.37
N GLY A 54 1.36 -5.72 -5.91
CA GLY A 54 0.41 -6.60 -6.59
C GLY A 54 1.03 -7.33 -7.78
N VAL A 55 0.51 -8.51 -8.07
CA VAL A 55 0.96 -9.33 -9.20
C VAL A 55 0.26 -8.87 -10.47
N SER A 56 1.01 -8.71 -11.57
CA SER A 56 0.44 -8.28 -12.85
C SER A 56 -0.66 -9.24 -13.32
N PRO A 57 -1.83 -8.74 -13.75
CA PRO A 57 -2.91 -9.59 -14.24
C PRO A 57 -2.62 -10.23 -15.59
N VAL A 58 -1.61 -9.77 -16.31
CA VAL A 58 -1.31 -10.26 -17.68
C VAL A 58 -0.93 -11.74 -17.71
N ASP A 59 -0.33 -12.23 -16.62
CA ASP A 59 0.18 -13.59 -16.54
C ASP A 59 -0.74 -14.57 -15.79
N GLN A 60 -2.02 -14.20 -15.60
CA GLN A 60 -2.92 -14.99 -14.76
C GLN A 60 -4.11 -15.53 -15.56
N GLU A 61 -4.38 -16.83 -15.40
CA GLU A 61 -5.50 -17.51 -16.02
C GLU A 61 -6.67 -17.66 -15.02
N GLY A 62 -7.87 -17.19 -15.42
CA GLY A 62 -9.12 -17.39 -14.70
C GLY A 62 -9.28 -16.58 -13.41
N GLU A 63 -10.52 -16.22 -13.06
CA GLU A 63 -10.83 -15.37 -11.90
C GLU A 63 -10.43 -15.98 -10.55
N ARG A 64 -10.67 -17.27 -10.34
CA ARG A 64 -10.33 -17.94 -9.09
C ARG A 64 -8.83 -17.95 -8.85
N ASN A 65 -8.06 -18.19 -9.92
CA ASN A 65 -6.62 -18.24 -9.84
C ASN A 65 -6.03 -16.85 -9.58
N ARG A 66 -6.66 -15.80 -10.09
CA ARG A 66 -6.22 -14.42 -9.86
C ARG A 66 -6.27 -14.04 -8.38
N MET A 67 -7.41 -14.29 -7.74
CA MET A 67 -7.54 -14.00 -6.31
C MET A 67 -6.56 -14.81 -5.48
N LYS A 68 -6.47 -16.11 -5.74
CA LYS A 68 -5.56 -17.01 -5.05
C LYS A 68 -4.11 -16.57 -5.21
N THR A 69 -3.70 -16.19 -6.42
CA THR A 69 -2.35 -15.71 -6.69
C THR A 69 -2.04 -14.43 -5.92
N GLN A 70 -2.97 -13.49 -5.87
CA GLN A 70 -2.77 -12.25 -5.12
C GLN A 70 -2.66 -12.50 -3.63
N LEU A 71 -3.52 -13.34 -3.07
CA LEU A 71 -3.48 -13.70 -1.64
C LEU A 71 -2.19 -14.44 -1.28
N GLU A 72 -1.77 -15.38 -2.13
CA GLU A 72 -0.55 -16.15 -1.93
C GLU A 72 0.68 -15.24 -1.95
N SER A 73 0.76 -14.32 -2.93
CA SER A 73 1.84 -13.36 -3.03
C SER A 73 1.88 -12.43 -1.80
N PHE A 74 0.71 -11.99 -1.33
CA PHE A 74 0.61 -11.17 -0.13
C PHE A 74 1.08 -11.93 1.10
N TYR A 75 0.68 -13.18 1.22
CA TYR A 75 1.11 -14.06 2.31
C TYR A 75 2.63 -14.21 2.35
N TYR A 76 3.26 -14.42 1.19
CA TYR A 76 4.72 -14.51 1.12
C TYR A 76 5.39 -13.19 1.53
N SER A 77 4.80 -12.06 1.19
CA SER A 77 5.31 -10.76 1.65
C SER A 77 5.27 -10.65 3.17
N LEU A 78 4.19 -11.13 3.79
CA LEU A 78 4.08 -11.15 5.26
C LEU A 78 5.16 -12.03 5.89
N LEU A 79 5.37 -13.24 5.36
CA LEU A 79 6.39 -14.15 5.87
C LEU A 79 7.79 -13.60 5.69
N ASN A 80 8.08 -13.04 4.51
CA ASN A 80 9.39 -12.49 4.21
C ASN A 80 9.76 -11.30 5.11
N GLN A 81 8.76 -10.62 5.66
CA GLN A 81 8.98 -9.43 6.48
C GLN A 81 8.78 -9.67 7.98
N GLY A 82 8.70 -10.95 8.37
CA GLY A 82 8.85 -11.34 9.77
C GLY A 82 7.68 -12.05 10.43
N LEU A 83 6.56 -12.24 9.73
CA LEU A 83 5.44 -12.98 10.30
C LEU A 83 5.72 -14.48 10.27
N GLU A 84 5.49 -15.16 11.37
CA GLU A 84 5.74 -16.60 11.51
C GLU A 84 4.54 -17.32 12.11
N GLY A 85 4.44 -18.63 11.82
CA GLY A 85 3.46 -19.51 12.48
C GLY A 85 2.02 -19.28 12.07
N VAL A 86 1.77 -18.69 10.90
CA VAL A 86 0.43 -18.38 10.41
C VAL A 86 0.13 -19.15 9.13
N ARG A 87 -1.13 -19.51 8.94
CA ARG A 87 -1.60 -20.18 7.74
C ARG A 87 -1.87 -19.16 6.63
N MET A 88 -1.82 -19.62 5.38
CA MET A 88 -2.17 -18.79 4.24
C MET A 88 -3.62 -18.30 4.36
N PRO A 89 -3.84 -17.00 4.21
CA PRO A 89 -5.20 -16.45 4.28
C PRO A 89 -6.04 -16.89 3.10
N LYS A 90 -7.34 -17.11 3.34
CA LYS A 90 -8.30 -17.49 2.30
C LYS A 90 -9.10 -16.31 1.81
N THR A 91 -9.10 -15.20 2.55
CA THR A 91 -9.85 -14.00 2.23
C THR A 91 -8.97 -12.78 2.48
N TRP A 92 -9.34 -11.65 1.89
CA TRP A 92 -8.64 -10.39 2.14
C TRP A 92 -8.81 -9.90 3.57
N MET A 93 -9.94 -10.22 4.21
CA MET A 93 -10.13 -9.89 5.62
C MET A 93 -9.09 -10.60 6.50
N GLU A 94 -8.86 -11.88 6.23
CA GLU A 94 -7.82 -12.64 6.93
C GLU A 94 -6.43 -12.08 6.63
N ALA A 95 -6.17 -11.75 5.36
CA ALA A 95 -4.87 -11.22 4.94
C ALA A 95 -4.54 -9.91 5.66
N PHE A 96 -5.48 -8.98 5.72
CA PHE A 96 -5.27 -7.72 6.44
C PHE A 96 -5.18 -7.91 7.94
N PHE A 97 -5.91 -8.87 8.50
CA PHE A 97 -5.75 -9.23 9.92
C PHE A 97 -4.32 -9.69 10.20
N LEU A 98 -3.75 -10.52 9.34
CA LEU A 98 -2.36 -10.96 9.49
C LEU A 98 -1.38 -9.79 9.36
N LEU A 99 -1.67 -8.83 8.49
CA LEU A 99 -0.86 -7.61 8.39
C LEU A 99 -0.91 -6.81 9.70
N GLU A 100 -2.09 -6.67 10.29
CA GLU A 100 -2.23 -6.02 11.60
C GLU A 100 -1.36 -6.70 12.64
N GLN A 101 -1.34 -8.03 12.67
CA GLN A 101 -0.51 -8.80 13.61
C GLN A 101 0.98 -8.55 13.40
N LEU A 102 1.42 -8.51 12.14
CA LEU A 102 2.82 -8.20 11.82
C LEU A 102 3.18 -6.79 12.27
N LEU A 103 2.32 -5.82 12.00
CA LEU A 103 2.56 -4.42 12.38
C LEU A 103 2.63 -4.26 13.90
N MET A 104 1.78 -4.98 14.63
CA MET A 104 1.83 -4.99 16.10
C MET A 104 3.14 -5.62 16.61
N GLN A 105 3.59 -6.70 15.98
CA GLN A 105 4.84 -7.36 16.32
C GLN A 105 6.05 -6.44 16.09
N LEU A 106 6.04 -5.65 15.01
CA LEU A 106 7.13 -4.77 14.62
C LEU A 106 7.04 -3.39 15.28
N ASP A 107 5.99 -3.09 16.02
CA ASP A 107 5.76 -1.77 16.61
C ASP A 107 6.80 -1.50 17.71
N ASN A 108 7.59 -0.46 17.48
CA ASN A 108 8.59 0.01 18.44
C ASN A 108 8.32 1.45 18.89
N GLY A 109 7.11 1.94 18.64
CA GLY A 109 6.70 3.32 18.93
C GLY A 109 7.03 4.32 17.84
N SER A 110 7.87 3.96 16.88
CA SER A 110 8.20 4.81 15.74
C SER A 110 7.10 4.75 14.67
N ARG A 111 7.15 5.73 13.76
CA ARG A 111 6.25 5.78 12.60
C ARG A 111 6.37 4.49 11.78
N GLN A 112 5.27 3.82 11.54
CA GLN A 112 5.21 2.64 10.70
C GLN A 112 4.70 3.05 9.31
N VAL A 113 5.51 2.82 8.28
CA VAL A 113 5.15 3.09 6.90
C VAL A 113 4.76 1.79 6.23
N ILE A 114 3.53 1.72 5.74
CA ILE A 114 3.00 0.60 4.99
C ILE A 114 2.91 1.04 3.54
N PHE A 115 3.60 0.32 2.65
CA PHE A 115 3.63 0.65 1.24
C PHE A 115 3.02 -0.48 0.40
N LEU A 116 1.87 -0.20 -0.22
CA LEU A 116 1.17 -1.15 -1.10
C LEU A 116 1.24 -0.62 -2.53
N ASP A 117 2.08 -1.23 -3.34
CA ASP A 117 2.29 -0.86 -4.72
C ASP A 117 1.40 -1.67 -5.64
N GLU A 118 0.96 -1.08 -6.74
CA GLU A 118 0.02 -1.66 -7.69
C GLU A 118 -1.24 -2.20 -6.99
N LEU A 119 -1.78 -1.38 -6.10
CA LEU A 119 -2.96 -1.73 -5.31
C LEU A 119 -4.15 -2.17 -6.16
N PRO A 120 -4.46 -1.52 -7.30
CA PRO A 120 -5.58 -1.95 -8.14
C PRO A 120 -5.50 -3.41 -8.60
N TRP A 121 -4.31 -3.97 -8.74
CA TRP A 121 -4.13 -5.37 -9.15
C TRP A 121 -4.64 -6.36 -8.09
N LEU A 122 -4.69 -5.96 -6.83
CA LEU A 122 -5.20 -6.79 -5.73
C LEU A 122 -6.72 -6.93 -5.77
N ASP A 123 -7.41 -5.97 -6.38
CA ASP A 123 -8.86 -5.95 -6.48
C ASP A 123 -9.34 -6.77 -7.68
N THR A 124 -9.23 -8.09 -7.56
CA THR A 124 -9.73 -8.99 -8.59
C THR A 124 -11.26 -9.13 -8.49
N PRO A 125 -11.94 -9.56 -9.58
CA PRO A 125 -13.40 -9.63 -9.57
C PRO A 125 -13.95 -10.47 -8.41
N ARG A 126 -14.93 -9.92 -7.71
CA ARG A 126 -15.63 -10.61 -6.61
C ARG A 126 -14.71 -11.13 -5.50
N SER A 127 -13.57 -10.46 -5.29
CA SER A 127 -12.59 -10.90 -4.30
C SER A 127 -12.87 -10.40 -2.89
N GLY A 128 -13.73 -9.40 -2.72
CA GLY A 128 -13.93 -8.76 -1.43
C GLY A 128 -12.77 -7.89 -0.98
N PHE A 129 -11.85 -7.55 -1.89
CA PHE A 129 -10.66 -6.78 -1.55
C PHE A 129 -11.01 -5.39 -1.01
N LEU A 130 -11.83 -4.64 -1.73
CA LEU A 130 -12.09 -3.24 -1.37
C LEU A 130 -12.76 -3.09 0.01
N PRO A 131 -13.82 -3.86 0.34
CA PRO A 131 -14.37 -3.81 1.70
C PRO A 131 -13.36 -4.17 2.78
N ALA A 132 -12.50 -5.16 2.52
CA ALA A 132 -11.46 -5.57 3.47
C ALA A 132 -10.41 -4.47 3.64
N PHE A 133 -10.00 -3.85 2.55
CA PHE A 133 -9.05 -2.72 2.58
C PHE A 133 -9.62 -1.52 3.33
N GLU A 134 -10.88 -1.17 3.07
CA GLU A 134 -11.57 -0.08 3.77
C GLU A 134 -11.69 -0.37 5.26
N SER A 135 -12.01 -1.61 5.62
CA SER A 135 -12.07 -2.05 7.02
C SER A 135 -10.71 -1.95 7.70
N PHE A 136 -9.65 -2.32 6.99
CA PHE A 136 -8.29 -2.19 7.50
C PHE A 136 -7.95 -0.74 7.83
N TRP A 137 -8.20 0.18 6.88
CA TRP A 137 -7.93 1.60 7.13
C TRP A 137 -8.86 2.19 8.19
N ASN A 138 -10.17 2.08 7.99
CA ASN A 138 -11.15 2.74 8.84
C ASN A 138 -11.24 2.12 10.25
N GLY A 139 -11.07 0.82 10.34
CA GLY A 139 -11.23 0.08 11.59
C GLY A 139 -9.95 -0.07 12.39
N TRP A 140 -8.79 -0.11 11.74
CA TRP A 140 -7.53 -0.37 12.44
C TRP A 140 -6.53 0.78 12.30
N CYS A 141 -6.18 1.17 11.08
CA CYS A 141 -5.13 2.17 10.86
C CYS A 141 -5.49 3.55 11.40
N SER A 142 -6.73 3.99 11.17
CA SER A 142 -7.17 5.34 11.51
C SER A 142 -7.21 5.62 13.01
N GLY A 143 -7.16 4.58 13.84
CA GLY A 143 -7.08 4.71 15.29
C GLY A 143 -5.66 4.70 15.85
N ARG A 144 -4.63 4.66 14.99
CA ARG A 144 -3.23 4.53 15.40
C ARG A 144 -2.40 5.70 14.90
N ASP A 145 -1.86 6.47 15.83
CA ASP A 145 -1.15 7.72 15.53
C ASP A 145 0.15 7.51 14.75
N ASN A 146 0.74 6.32 14.84
CA ASN A 146 2.03 6.04 14.20
C ASN A 146 1.91 5.36 12.84
N ILE A 147 0.71 5.24 12.26
CA ILE A 147 0.52 4.57 10.97
C ILE A 147 0.51 5.57 9.83
N MET A 148 1.32 5.27 8.81
CA MET A 148 1.28 5.96 7.52
C MET A 148 1.10 4.92 6.43
N LEU A 149 -0.07 4.92 5.78
CA LEU A 149 -0.40 3.99 4.71
C LEU A 149 -0.24 4.68 3.37
N ILE A 150 0.64 4.14 2.53
CA ILE A 150 0.91 4.66 1.19
C ILE A 150 0.52 3.62 0.17
N VAL A 151 -0.33 4.00 -0.77
CA VAL A 151 -0.73 3.13 -1.87
C VAL A 151 -0.35 3.78 -3.20
N CYS A 152 0.05 2.95 -4.14
CA CYS A 152 0.39 3.38 -5.50
C CYS A 152 -0.37 2.54 -6.51
N GLY A 153 -0.66 3.12 -7.66
CA GLY A 153 -1.25 2.39 -8.77
C GLY A 153 -1.23 3.19 -10.05
N SER A 154 -1.07 2.49 -11.17
CA SER A 154 -1.14 3.08 -12.51
C SER A 154 -2.57 3.16 -13.05
N ALA A 155 -3.52 2.43 -12.46
CA ALA A 155 -4.94 2.51 -12.82
C ALA A 155 -5.60 3.70 -12.12
N THR A 156 -5.39 4.90 -12.66
CA THR A 156 -5.86 6.17 -12.07
C THR A 156 -7.37 6.18 -11.82
N SER A 157 -8.16 5.64 -12.75
CA SER A 157 -9.62 5.60 -12.60
C SER A 157 -10.05 4.73 -11.41
N TRP A 158 -9.35 3.62 -11.17
CA TRP A 158 -9.63 2.78 -10.00
C TRP A 158 -9.36 3.54 -8.70
N ILE A 159 -8.21 4.20 -8.62
CA ILE A 159 -7.81 4.95 -7.43
C ILE A 159 -8.78 6.10 -7.16
N LEU A 160 -9.06 6.92 -8.17
CA LEU A 160 -9.98 8.05 -8.02
C LEU A 160 -11.41 7.60 -7.71
N GLY A 161 -11.86 6.50 -8.33
CA GLY A 161 -13.21 5.99 -8.13
C GLY A 161 -13.44 5.29 -6.78
N ASN A 162 -12.41 4.66 -6.21
CA ASN A 162 -12.56 3.82 -5.03
C ASN A 162 -11.97 4.41 -3.76
N LEU A 163 -11.01 5.33 -3.86
CA LEU A 163 -10.30 5.87 -2.70
C LEU A 163 -10.65 7.34 -2.39
N THR A 164 -11.53 7.97 -3.16
CA THR A 164 -11.92 9.38 -2.95
C THR A 164 -12.63 9.64 -1.63
N HIS A 165 -13.20 8.61 -1.02
CA HIS A 165 -13.90 8.71 0.26
C HIS A 165 -12.98 8.50 1.46
N SER A 166 -11.72 8.12 1.23
CA SER A 166 -10.72 7.97 2.28
C SER A 166 -10.26 9.34 2.73
N LYS A 167 -10.13 9.54 4.04
CA LYS A 167 -9.66 10.80 4.63
C LYS A 167 -8.15 10.96 4.47
N GLY A 168 -7.64 10.79 3.26
CA GLY A 168 -6.21 10.84 2.98
C GLY A 168 -5.89 11.77 1.83
N GLY A 169 -4.62 12.02 1.62
CA GLY A 169 -4.14 12.82 0.49
C GLY A 169 -4.05 11.99 -0.77
N LEU A 170 -4.58 12.51 -1.87
CA LEU A 170 -4.40 11.94 -3.19
C LEU A 170 -3.35 12.76 -3.95
N TYR A 171 -2.32 12.08 -4.44
CA TYR A 171 -1.21 12.74 -5.14
C TYR A 171 -1.06 12.18 -6.55
N ASP A 172 -1.09 13.08 -7.53
CA ASP A 172 -0.79 12.71 -8.91
C ASP A 172 0.72 12.45 -9.02
N GLY A 173 1.07 11.25 -9.46
CA GLY A 173 2.46 10.84 -9.66
C GLY A 173 3.11 11.44 -10.89
N SER A 174 2.41 12.28 -11.66
CA SER A 174 2.96 12.94 -12.82
C SER A 174 4.01 13.99 -12.41
N PRO A 175 5.09 14.16 -13.19
CA PRO A 175 6.05 15.21 -12.89
C PRO A 175 5.37 16.59 -12.87
N THR A 176 5.63 17.37 -11.84
CA THR A 176 5.20 18.77 -11.80
C THR A 176 5.88 19.54 -12.94
N ARG A 177 5.09 20.26 -13.70
CA ARG A 177 5.59 21.08 -14.79
C ARG A 177 6.29 22.32 -14.25
#